data_bc2ed5dbe3fff6956313a138c0d722b6
#
_entry.id   bc2ed5dbe3fff6956313a138c0d722b6
#
_cell.length_a   1.000
_cell.length_b   1.000
_cell.length_c   1.000
_cell.angle_alpha   90.00
_cell.angle_beta   90.00
_cell.angle_gamma   90.00
#
_symmetry.space_group_name_H-M   'P 1'
#
loop_
_entity.id
_entity.type
_entity.pdbx_description
1 polymer ?
#
loop_
_entity_poly.entity_id
_entity_poly.type
_entity_poly.pdbx_seq_one_letter_code
_entity_poly.pdbx_strand_id
1 'polypeptide(L)'
;DRSIKNPEVFVKTNVLGTAVMLNCAKAAWELPDGTFKADKKFLHVSTDEVYGSLEDDGSYFYETTPYAPHSPYSASKASSDMLVKAYIDTYKFPANITNCSNNYGPYQFPEKLIPLIINNALQGKKLPVYGDGKNVRDWLYVEDHCKAIDMVCNGGKIGEVYNVGGHNERPNIFIVKTIIAQLHDRLKDDGISEDLIKHVADRLGHDRRYGIDPTKIKNDLGWYPETPFEKGIVLTIDWYLDHEEWMEHITSGNYQKYYEEMYKNK
;
A
#
# COMPACT_ATOMS: atom_id res chain seq x y z
N ASP A 1 12.31 -1.87 -2.35
CA ASP A 1 13.79 -1.87 -2.24
C ASP A 1 14.28 -2.70 -1.04
N ARG A 2 13.66 -2.58 0.14
CA ARG A 2 14.07 -3.33 1.35
C ARG A 2 13.94 -4.84 1.17
N SER A 3 12.90 -5.30 0.48
CA SER A 3 12.70 -6.74 0.24
C SER A 3 13.71 -7.32 -0.75
N ILE A 4 14.20 -6.51 -1.68
CA ILE A 4 15.26 -6.91 -2.62
C ILE A 4 16.61 -7.04 -1.87
N LYS A 5 16.90 -6.13 -0.95
CA LYS A 5 18.12 -6.18 -0.12
C LYS A 5 18.11 -7.32 0.91
N ASN A 6 16.97 -7.55 1.56
CA ASN A 6 16.84 -8.54 2.64
C ASN A 6 15.48 -9.24 2.56
N PRO A 7 15.32 -10.21 1.68
CA PRO A 7 14.06 -10.92 1.48
C PRO A 7 13.64 -11.76 2.69
N GLU A 8 14.59 -12.29 3.45
CA GLU A 8 14.31 -13.18 4.60
C GLU A 8 13.47 -12.50 5.68
N VAL A 9 13.70 -11.20 5.95
CA VAL A 9 12.91 -10.43 6.91
C VAL A 9 11.44 -10.41 6.51
N PHE A 10 11.16 -10.26 5.20
CA PHE A 10 9.78 -10.25 4.68
C PHE A 10 9.13 -11.63 4.77
N VAL A 11 9.85 -12.70 4.45
CA VAL A 11 9.38 -14.08 4.62
C VAL A 11 9.07 -14.35 6.10
N LYS A 12 9.99 -14.00 6.99
CA LYS A 12 9.82 -14.19 8.43
C LYS A 12 8.63 -13.42 8.98
N THR A 13 8.46 -12.16 8.58
CA THR A 13 7.39 -11.30 9.08
C THR A 13 6.06 -11.63 8.42
N ASN A 14 6.01 -11.66 7.08
CA ASN A 14 4.74 -11.78 6.37
C ASN A 14 4.24 -13.23 6.30
N VAL A 15 5.12 -14.20 6.10
CA VAL A 15 4.70 -15.62 5.95
C VAL A 15 4.63 -16.29 7.32
N LEU A 16 5.76 -16.39 8.02
CA LEU A 16 5.81 -17.03 9.33
C LEU A 16 4.97 -16.28 10.36
N GLY A 17 5.04 -14.95 10.39
CA GLY A 17 4.22 -14.12 11.29
C GLY A 17 2.73 -14.34 11.07
N THR A 18 2.26 -14.40 9.82
CA THR A 18 0.86 -14.73 9.52
C THR A 18 0.48 -16.13 10.00
N ALA A 19 1.33 -17.13 9.78
CA ALA A 19 1.09 -18.49 10.28
C ALA A 19 0.97 -18.51 11.82
N VAL A 20 1.83 -17.79 12.52
CA VAL A 20 1.77 -17.67 14.01
C VAL A 20 0.46 -17.02 14.44
N MET A 21 0.06 -15.90 13.82
CA MET A 21 -1.19 -15.22 14.15
C MET A 21 -2.42 -16.09 13.88
N LEU A 22 -2.44 -16.81 12.76
CA LEU A 22 -3.52 -17.76 12.43
C LEU A 22 -3.61 -18.89 13.45
N ASN A 23 -2.48 -19.48 13.86
CA ASN A 23 -2.44 -20.51 14.90
C ASN A 23 -2.95 -19.99 16.24
N CYS A 24 -2.52 -18.82 16.66
CA CYS A 24 -2.96 -18.21 17.92
C CYS A 24 -4.46 -17.91 17.90
N ALA A 25 -4.96 -17.34 16.81
CA ALA A 25 -6.38 -17.05 16.65
C ALA A 25 -7.22 -18.33 16.59
N LYS A 26 -6.76 -19.35 15.85
CA LYS A 26 -7.41 -20.66 15.82
C LYS A 26 -7.52 -21.26 17.23
N ALA A 27 -6.40 -21.36 17.95
CA ALA A 27 -6.39 -21.93 19.31
C ALA A 27 -7.28 -21.17 20.30
N ALA A 28 -7.42 -19.84 20.14
CA ALA A 28 -8.23 -19.02 21.04
C ALA A 28 -9.75 -19.03 20.71
N TRP A 29 -10.10 -19.34 19.45
CA TRP A 29 -11.48 -19.21 18.95
C TRP A 29 -12.17 -20.52 18.66
N GLU A 30 -11.44 -21.61 18.44
CA GLU A 30 -11.99 -22.96 18.17
C GLU A 30 -12.75 -23.48 19.40
N LEU A 31 -13.92 -24.03 19.15
CA LEU A 31 -14.78 -24.69 20.14
C LEU A 31 -14.52 -26.19 20.17
N PRO A 32 -14.94 -26.92 21.23
CA PRO A 32 -14.71 -28.36 21.35
C PRO A 32 -15.30 -29.22 20.22
N ASP A 33 -16.30 -28.70 19.50
CA ASP A 33 -16.92 -29.34 18.34
C ASP A 33 -16.22 -29.06 17.01
N GLY A 34 -15.11 -28.31 17.04
CA GLY A 34 -14.35 -27.91 15.83
C GLY A 34 -14.91 -26.70 15.10
N THR A 35 -15.99 -26.09 15.59
CA THR A 35 -16.50 -24.81 15.07
C THR A 35 -15.78 -23.63 15.71
N PHE A 36 -16.05 -22.41 15.27
CA PHE A 36 -15.45 -21.19 15.83
C PHE A 36 -16.49 -20.31 16.51
N LYS A 37 -16.04 -19.54 17.50
CA LYS A 37 -16.84 -18.49 18.15
C LYS A 37 -17.41 -17.53 17.10
N ALA A 38 -18.73 -17.34 17.11
CA ALA A 38 -19.46 -16.61 16.06
C ALA A 38 -19.13 -15.13 15.96
N ASP A 39 -18.59 -14.53 17.03
CA ASP A 39 -18.23 -13.11 17.12
C ASP A 39 -16.78 -12.82 16.71
N LYS A 40 -16.06 -13.83 16.22
CA LYS A 40 -14.64 -13.70 15.83
C LYS A 40 -14.46 -13.76 14.33
N LYS A 41 -13.61 -12.87 13.84
CA LYS A 41 -13.20 -12.81 12.45
C LYS A 41 -11.73 -12.38 12.34
N PHE A 42 -10.99 -13.03 11.48
CA PHE A 42 -9.63 -12.65 11.12
C PHE A 42 -9.65 -11.88 9.81
N LEU A 43 -9.20 -10.64 9.79
CA LEU A 43 -9.02 -9.89 8.56
C LEU A 43 -7.54 -9.82 8.21
N HIS A 44 -7.17 -10.33 7.04
CA HIS A 44 -5.84 -10.23 6.49
C HIS A 44 -5.76 -9.11 5.47
N VAL A 45 -5.00 -8.06 5.80
CA VAL A 45 -4.79 -6.93 4.89
C VAL A 45 -3.59 -7.25 3.98
N SER A 46 -3.84 -7.37 2.68
CA SER A 46 -2.85 -7.66 1.65
C SER A 46 -2.71 -6.49 0.67
N THR A 47 -2.26 -6.75 -0.54
CA THR A 47 -1.89 -5.76 -1.56
C THR A 47 -2.23 -6.25 -2.95
N ASP A 48 -2.53 -5.35 -3.87
CA ASP A 48 -2.70 -5.63 -5.29
C ASP A 48 -1.42 -6.15 -5.97
N GLU A 49 -0.25 -5.88 -5.39
CA GLU A 49 1.04 -6.36 -5.90
C GLU A 49 1.12 -7.91 -5.99
N VAL A 50 0.23 -8.64 -5.29
CA VAL A 50 0.17 -10.10 -5.38
C VAL A 50 -0.28 -10.59 -6.76
N TYR A 51 -1.00 -9.78 -7.50
CA TYR A 51 -1.50 -10.11 -8.85
C TYR A 51 -0.44 -9.96 -9.96
N GLY A 52 0.65 -9.24 -9.71
CA GLY A 52 1.69 -8.95 -10.69
C GLY A 52 1.50 -7.60 -11.39
N SER A 53 1.80 -7.51 -12.68
CA SER A 53 1.72 -6.28 -13.46
C SER A 53 0.65 -6.37 -14.53
N LEU A 54 -0.06 -5.28 -14.77
CA LEU A 54 -0.97 -5.10 -15.90
C LEU A 54 -0.24 -4.47 -17.08
N GLU A 55 -0.71 -4.78 -18.30
CA GLU A 55 -0.38 -4.05 -19.51
C GLU A 55 -1.19 -2.73 -19.57
N ASP A 56 -0.82 -1.87 -20.53
CA ASP A 56 -1.50 -0.59 -20.75
C ASP A 56 -2.68 -0.75 -21.74
N ASP A 57 -3.57 -1.71 -21.41
CA ASP A 57 -4.70 -2.14 -22.23
C ASP A 57 -6.08 -1.86 -21.60
N GLY A 58 -6.10 -1.15 -20.46
CA GLY A 58 -7.32 -0.86 -19.72
C GLY A 58 -7.86 -2.01 -18.86
N SER A 59 -7.12 -3.13 -18.73
CA SER A 59 -7.49 -4.24 -17.84
C SER A 59 -7.35 -3.88 -16.37
N TYR A 60 -8.01 -4.67 -15.50
CA TYR A 60 -7.96 -4.54 -14.05
C TYR A 60 -7.73 -5.89 -13.38
N PHE A 61 -7.18 -5.86 -12.17
CA PHE A 61 -7.15 -7.04 -11.30
C PHE A 61 -8.51 -7.25 -10.63
N TYR A 62 -8.99 -8.47 -10.68
CA TYR A 62 -10.19 -8.95 -9.99
C TYR A 62 -9.80 -9.95 -8.91
N GLU A 63 -10.69 -10.25 -7.98
CA GLU A 63 -10.44 -11.25 -6.93
C GLU A 63 -10.20 -12.67 -7.49
N THR A 64 -10.57 -12.91 -8.74
CA THR A 64 -10.31 -14.15 -9.48
C THR A 64 -9.01 -14.16 -10.27
N THR A 65 -8.30 -13.03 -10.35
CA THR A 65 -7.01 -12.93 -11.04
C THR A 65 -5.98 -13.83 -10.34
N PRO A 66 -5.27 -14.72 -11.07
CA PRO A 66 -4.21 -15.51 -10.49
C PRO A 66 -3.08 -14.67 -9.91
N TYR A 67 -2.51 -15.11 -8.80
CA TYR A 67 -1.33 -14.46 -8.22
C TYR A 67 -0.09 -14.70 -9.09
N ALA A 68 0.61 -13.62 -9.41
CA ALA A 68 1.84 -13.63 -10.22
C ALA A 68 2.85 -12.56 -9.70
N PRO A 69 3.26 -12.58 -8.41
CA PRO A 69 4.09 -11.55 -7.80
C PRO A 69 5.51 -11.52 -8.40
N HIS A 70 6.06 -10.31 -8.63
CA HIS A 70 7.38 -10.12 -9.25
C HIS A 70 8.48 -9.65 -8.28
N SER A 71 8.15 -9.35 -7.01
CA SER A 71 9.12 -8.94 -6.00
C SER A 71 9.13 -9.87 -4.78
N PRO A 72 10.23 -9.93 -3.99
CA PRO A 72 10.23 -10.68 -2.73
C PRO A 72 9.15 -10.22 -1.75
N TYR A 73 8.83 -8.91 -1.72
CA TYR A 73 7.72 -8.39 -0.93
C TYR A 73 6.38 -8.96 -1.39
N SER A 74 6.04 -8.77 -2.65
CA SER A 74 4.76 -9.25 -3.19
C SER A 74 4.63 -10.77 -3.11
N ALA A 75 5.72 -11.51 -3.34
CA ALA A 75 5.75 -12.97 -3.16
C ALA A 75 5.49 -13.38 -1.69
N SER A 76 6.06 -12.65 -0.72
CA SER A 76 5.79 -12.92 0.70
C SER A 76 4.35 -12.61 1.10
N LYS A 77 3.75 -11.56 0.52
CA LYS A 77 2.33 -11.22 0.73
C LYS A 77 1.41 -12.26 0.09
N ALA A 78 1.66 -12.65 -1.16
CA ALA A 78 0.91 -13.73 -1.82
C ALA A 78 0.97 -15.05 -1.02
N SER A 79 2.14 -15.39 -0.48
CA SER A 79 2.30 -16.58 0.38
C SER A 79 1.47 -16.47 1.66
N SER A 80 1.40 -15.29 2.28
CA SER A 80 0.54 -15.10 3.46
C SER A 80 -0.95 -15.18 3.13
N ASP A 81 -1.38 -14.66 1.99
CA ASP A 81 -2.76 -14.81 1.51
C ASP A 81 -3.12 -16.27 1.29
N MET A 82 -2.20 -17.05 0.67
CA MET A 82 -2.38 -18.49 0.46
C MET A 82 -2.51 -19.25 1.79
N LEU A 83 -1.75 -18.87 2.83
CA LEU A 83 -1.90 -19.46 4.17
C LEU A 83 -3.28 -19.16 4.77
N VAL A 84 -3.75 -17.92 4.70
CA VAL A 84 -5.10 -17.56 5.18
C VAL A 84 -6.15 -18.38 4.44
N LYS A 85 -6.04 -18.46 3.12
CA LYS A 85 -6.96 -19.23 2.28
C LYS A 85 -6.94 -20.73 2.64
N ALA A 86 -5.76 -21.30 2.87
CA ALA A 86 -5.63 -22.69 3.33
C ALA A 86 -6.32 -22.93 4.68
N TYR A 87 -6.26 -21.96 5.62
CA TYR A 87 -6.95 -22.07 6.91
C TYR A 87 -8.48 -22.01 6.74
N ILE A 88 -8.97 -21.13 5.85
CA ILE A 88 -10.41 -21.07 5.50
C ILE A 88 -10.87 -22.41 4.96
N ASP A 89 -10.14 -22.97 3.99
CA ASP A 89 -10.53 -24.20 3.31
C ASP A 89 -10.43 -25.43 4.21
N THR A 90 -9.32 -25.56 4.97
CA THR A 90 -9.02 -26.73 5.80
C THR A 90 -9.84 -26.76 7.09
N TYR A 91 -9.90 -25.61 7.78
CA TYR A 91 -10.48 -25.55 9.12
C TYR A 91 -11.85 -24.84 9.17
N LYS A 92 -12.31 -24.30 8.04
CA LYS A 92 -13.46 -23.38 8.03
C LYS A 92 -13.25 -22.16 8.92
N PHE A 93 -11.96 -21.72 8.98
CA PHE A 93 -11.52 -20.63 9.82
C PHE A 93 -12.19 -19.31 9.40
N PRO A 94 -12.75 -18.51 10.34
CA PRO A 94 -13.52 -17.32 10.00
C PRO A 94 -12.58 -16.16 9.62
N ALA A 95 -12.22 -16.07 8.35
CA ALA A 95 -11.32 -15.04 7.85
C ALA A 95 -11.81 -14.40 6.55
N ASN A 96 -11.35 -13.17 6.30
CA ASN A 96 -11.40 -12.48 5.02
C ASN A 96 -9.99 -11.99 4.63
N ILE A 97 -9.79 -11.73 3.35
CA ILE A 97 -8.61 -11.08 2.79
C ILE A 97 -9.05 -9.79 2.10
N THR A 98 -8.29 -8.71 2.26
CA THR A 98 -8.43 -7.50 1.43
C THR A 98 -7.14 -7.26 0.66
N ASN A 99 -7.24 -7.05 -0.66
CA ASN A 99 -6.13 -6.63 -1.50
C ASN A 99 -6.35 -5.15 -1.85
N CYS A 100 -5.50 -4.26 -1.31
CA CYS A 100 -5.66 -2.83 -1.52
C CYS A 100 -4.65 -2.29 -2.52
N SER A 101 -5.05 -1.23 -3.20
CA SER A 101 -4.17 -0.41 -4.03
C SER A 101 -3.24 0.49 -3.20
N ASN A 102 -2.42 1.33 -3.85
CA ASN A 102 -1.43 2.15 -3.17
C ASN A 102 -2.09 3.19 -2.26
N ASN A 103 -1.91 3.02 -0.96
CA ASN A 103 -2.43 3.96 0.04
C ASN A 103 -1.60 5.25 0.07
N TYR A 104 -2.26 6.37 0.38
CA TYR A 104 -1.63 7.64 0.71
C TYR A 104 -2.48 8.43 1.71
N GLY A 105 -1.87 9.34 2.44
CA GLY A 105 -2.55 10.15 3.45
C GLY A 105 -1.69 10.39 4.69
N PRO A 106 -2.30 10.80 5.79
CA PRO A 106 -1.68 11.00 7.10
C PRO A 106 -0.88 9.78 7.58
N TYR A 107 0.18 10.01 8.34
CA TYR A 107 1.01 9.01 9.02
C TYR A 107 1.74 8.00 8.10
N GLN A 108 1.77 8.20 6.77
CA GLN A 108 2.50 7.31 5.90
C GLN A 108 4.02 7.47 6.10
N PHE A 109 4.71 6.33 6.25
CA PHE A 109 6.16 6.33 6.51
C PHE A 109 6.95 6.94 5.33
N PRO A 110 7.93 7.83 5.58
CA PRO A 110 8.57 8.66 4.55
C PRO A 110 9.52 7.93 3.58
N GLU A 111 9.61 6.61 3.61
CA GLU A 111 10.20 5.82 2.51
C GLU A 111 9.26 5.68 1.31
N LYS A 112 7.96 5.96 1.49
CA LYS A 112 6.96 5.91 0.44
C LYS A 112 6.95 7.19 -0.39
N LEU A 113 6.53 7.07 -1.67
CA LEU A 113 6.69 8.13 -2.66
C LEU A 113 6.19 9.50 -2.18
N ILE A 114 4.92 9.60 -1.78
CA ILE A 114 4.31 10.90 -1.47
C ILE A 114 5.00 11.59 -0.28
N PRO A 115 5.13 10.99 0.92
CA PRO A 115 5.81 11.65 2.03
C PRO A 115 7.31 11.86 1.80
N LEU A 116 7.97 10.99 1.02
CA LEU A 116 9.37 11.18 0.64
C LEU A 116 9.55 12.46 -0.20
N ILE A 117 8.71 12.64 -1.21
CA ILE A 117 8.76 13.82 -2.08
C ILE A 117 8.45 15.11 -1.30
N ILE A 118 7.42 15.08 -0.45
CA ILE A 118 7.08 16.23 0.41
C ILE A 118 8.28 16.59 1.31
N ASN A 119 8.81 15.63 2.07
CA ASN A 119 9.92 15.86 3.00
C ASN A 119 11.19 16.35 2.28
N ASN A 120 11.51 15.78 1.12
CA ASN A 120 12.69 16.21 0.35
C ASN A 120 12.50 17.61 -0.23
N ALA A 121 11.32 17.93 -0.76
CA ALA A 121 11.02 19.25 -1.32
C ALA A 121 11.15 20.35 -0.26
N LEU A 122 10.59 20.14 0.94
CA LEU A 122 10.70 21.05 2.08
C LEU A 122 12.16 21.29 2.53
N GLN A 123 13.05 20.31 2.30
CA GLN A 123 14.47 20.41 2.65
C GLN A 123 15.36 20.85 1.47
N GLY A 124 14.79 21.23 0.32
CA GLY A 124 15.54 21.57 -0.89
C GLY A 124 16.39 20.44 -1.46
N LYS A 125 16.06 19.19 -1.12
CA LYS A 125 16.76 17.98 -1.59
C LYS A 125 16.22 17.52 -2.94
N LYS A 126 17.03 16.74 -3.67
CA LYS A 126 16.59 16.11 -4.92
C LYS A 126 15.44 15.14 -4.68
N LEU A 127 14.50 15.12 -5.64
CA LEU A 127 13.31 14.30 -5.64
C LEU A 127 13.56 13.07 -6.52
N PRO A 128 13.87 11.89 -5.95
CA PRO A 128 14.22 10.72 -6.74
C PRO A 128 12.98 10.15 -7.45
N VAL A 129 13.08 9.99 -8.76
CA VAL A 129 12.08 9.36 -9.61
C VAL A 129 12.71 8.15 -10.29
N TYR A 130 12.18 6.96 -10.03
CA TYR A 130 12.68 5.72 -10.64
C TYR A 130 12.38 5.69 -12.15
N GLY A 131 13.39 5.31 -12.95
CA GLY A 131 13.27 5.17 -14.40
C GLY A 131 12.73 6.44 -15.07
N ASP A 132 11.73 6.28 -15.92
CA ASP A 132 11.03 7.38 -16.61
C ASP A 132 9.87 8.01 -15.79
N GLY A 133 9.58 7.46 -14.62
CA GLY A 133 8.49 7.90 -13.76
C GLY A 133 7.08 7.56 -14.25
N LYS A 134 6.95 6.80 -15.34
CA LYS A 134 5.66 6.48 -15.97
C LYS A 134 4.98 5.23 -15.41
N ASN A 135 5.54 4.60 -14.36
CA ASN A 135 4.85 3.52 -13.66
C ASN A 135 3.55 4.05 -13.09
N VAL A 136 2.44 3.38 -13.41
CA VAL A 136 1.09 3.77 -13.01
C VAL A 136 0.70 3.03 -11.74
N ARG A 137 0.11 3.77 -10.79
CA ARG A 137 -0.44 3.24 -9.54
C ARG A 137 -1.86 3.74 -9.35
N ASP A 138 -2.70 2.91 -8.78
CA ASP A 138 -4.01 3.32 -8.30
C ASP A 138 -3.86 3.84 -6.86
N TRP A 139 -4.25 5.09 -6.62
CA TRP A 139 -4.03 5.81 -5.37
C TRP A 139 -5.30 5.84 -4.52
N LEU A 140 -5.25 5.18 -3.37
CA LEU A 140 -6.35 5.06 -2.41
C LEU A 140 -6.08 5.93 -1.18
N TYR A 141 -6.97 6.88 -0.89
CA TYR A 141 -6.86 7.69 0.31
C TYR A 141 -7.06 6.82 1.57
N VAL A 142 -6.18 6.99 2.56
CA VAL A 142 -6.09 6.06 3.69
C VAL A 142 -7.38 5.96 4.51
N GLU A 143 -8.14 7.05 4.66
CA GLU A 143 -9.42 7.01 5.39
C GLU A 143 -10.47 6.16 4.66
N ASP A 144 -10.51 6.22 3.33
CA ASP A 144 -11.39 5.35 2.54
C ASP A 144 -11.01 3.89 2.68
N HIS A 145 -9.69 3.58 2.74
CA HIS A 145 -9.22 2.23 3.03
C HIS A 145 -9.60 1.77 4.45
N CYS A 146 -9.46 2.63 5.45
CA CYS A 146 -9.89 2.32 6.82
C CYS A 146 -11.38 1.99 6.90
N LYS A 147 -12.23 2.75 6.18
CA LYS A 147 -13.66 2.44 6.06
C LYS A 147 -13.89 1.05 5.42
N ALA A 148 -13.15 0.72 4.34
CA ALA A 148 -13.25 -0.61 3.72
C ALA A 148 -12.88 -1.73 4.70
N ILE A 149 -11.78 -1.57 5.45
CA ILE A 149 -11.35 -2.51 6.48
C ILE A 149 -12.46 -2.72 7.52
N ASP A 150 -13.03 -1.63 8.05
CA ASP A 150 -14.11 -1.70 9.03
C ASP A 150 -15.35 -2.41 8.46
N MET A 151 -15.75 -2.06 7.24
CA MET A 151 -16.91 -2.68 6.59
C MET A 151 -16.69 -4.17 6.32
N VAL A 152 -15.50 -4.60 5.89
CA VAL A 152 -15.19 -6.02 5.70
C VAL A 152 -15.12 -6.76 7.05
N CYS A 153 -14.56 -6.15 8.09
CA CYS A 153 -14.54 -6.71 9.43
C CYS A 153 -15.95 -7.01 9.93
N ASN A 154 -16.89 -6.09 9.75
CA ASN A 154 -18.24 -6.18 10.30
C ASN A 154 -19.23 -6.91 9.37
N GLY A 155 -19.14 -6.73 8.05
CA GLY A 155 -20.14 -7.21 7.08
C GLY A 155 -19.61 -8.19 6.04
N GLY A 156 -18.29 -8.35 5.88
CA GLY A 156 -17.71 -9.23 4.85
C GLY A 156 -18.13 -10.69 5.02
N LYS A 157 -18.48 -11.36 3.93
CA LYS A 157 -18.78 -12.80 3.93
C LYS A 157 -17.52 -13.58 4.24
N ILE A 158 -17.59 -14.45 5.24
CA ILE A 158 -16.47 -15.32 5.65
C ILE A 158 -15.95 -16.12 4.44
N GLY A 159 -14.65 -16.18 4.29
CA GLY A 159 -13.97 -16.90 3.21
C GLY A 159 -13.72 -16.07 1.96
N GLU A 160 -14.32 -14.89 1.84
CA GLU A 160 -14.22 -14.06 0.65
C GLU A 160 -12.98 -13.15 0.67
N VAL A 161 -12.46 -12.89 -0.54
CA VAL A 161 -11.46 -11.86 -0.83
C VAL A 161 -12.16 -10.62 -1.37
N TYR A 162 -11.71 -9.44 -0.95
CA TYR A 162 -12.23 -8.16 -1.43
C TYR A 162 -11.10 -7.28 -1.95
N ASN A 163 -11.21 -6.85 -3.18
CA ASN A 163 -10.34 -5.82 -3.77
C ASN A 163 -10.79 -4.43 -3.32
N VAL A 164 -9.82 -3.59 -2.91
CA VAL A 164 -10.07 -2.25 -2.39
C VAL A 164 -9.24 -1.25 -3.19
N GLY A 165 -9.82 -0.69 -4.24
CA GLY A 165 -9.18 0.22 -5.18
C GLY A 165 -9.66 1.66 -5.08
N GLY A 166 -8.78 2.60 -5.45
CA GLY A 166 -9.04 4.04 -5.38
C GLY A 166 -9.73 4.62 -6.62
N HIS A 167 -9.68 3.93 -7.76
CA HIS A 167 -10.05 4.47 -9.09
C HIS A 167 -9.31 5.77 -9.44
N ASN A 168 -8.09 5.92 -8.94
CA ASN A 168 -7.23 7.09 -9.12
C ASN A 168 -5.89 6.69 -9.75
N GLU A 169 -5.92 6.02 -10.90
CA GLU A 169 -4.70 5.62 -11.60
C GLU A 169 -3.94 6.85 -12.12
N ARG A 170 -2.69 7.00 -11.67
CA ARG A 170 -1.82 8.11 -12.09
C ARG A 170 -0.36 7.63 -12.20
N PRO A 171 0.40 8.13 -13.20
CA PRO A 171 1.84 7.92 -13.27
C PRO A 171 2.57 8.55 -12.08
N ASN A 172 3.62 7.92 -11.59
CA ASN A 172 4.41 8.45 -10.47
C ASN A 172 4.95 9.87 -10.71
N ILE A 173 5.39 10.17 -11.95
CA ILE A 173 5.85 11.52 -12.29
C ILE A 173 4.75 12.58 -12.18
N PHE A 174 3.49 12.23 -12.46
CA PHE A 174 2.35 13.12 -12.26
C PHE A 174 2.18 13.46 -10.77
N ILE A 175 2.30 12.46 -9.90
CA ILE A 175 2.22 12.67 -8.45
C ILE A 175 3.30 13.63 -7.97
N VAL A 176 4.55 13.41 -8.40
CA VAL A 176 5.71 14.25 -8.03
C VAL A 176 5.49 15.71 -8.46
N LYS A 177 5.07 15.94 -9.71
CA LYS A 177 4.78 17.28 -10.23
C LYS A 177 3.62 17.96 -9.51
N THR A 178 2.57 17.20 -9.18
CA THR A 178 1.44 17.70 -8.40
C THR A 178 1.88 18.17 -7.02
N ILE A 179 2.72 17.40 -6.32
CA ILE A 179 3.24 17.78 -5.00
C ILE A 179 4.09 19.05 -5.09
N ILE A 180 5.00 19.14 -6.08
CA ILE A 180 5.82 20.33 -6.31
C ILE A 180 4.93 21.56 -6.50
N ALA A 181 3.96 21.52 -7.40
CA ALA A 181 3.06 22.63 -7.68
C ALA A 181 2.28 23.06 -6.43
N GLN A 182 1.75 22.10 -5.67
CA GLN A 182 0.99 22.35 -4.47
C GLN A 182 1.84 22.97 -3.33
N LEU A 183 3.08 22.51 -3.14
CA LEU A 183 4.00 23.07 -2.14
C LEU A 183 4.49 24.45 -2.55
N HIS A 184 4.88 24.65 -3.81
CA HIS A 184 5.26 25.94 -4.36
C HIS A 184 4.16 27.00 -4.14
N ASP A 185 2.91 26.66 -4.48
CA ASP A 185 1.78 27.56 -4.33
C ASP A 185 1.47 27.93 -2.87
N ARG A 186 1.64 26.99 -1.93
CA ARG A 186 1.38 27.24 -0.51
C ARG A 186 2.48 28.06 0.16
N LEU A 187 3.74 27.70 -0.13
CA LEU A 187 4.90 28.26 0.57
C LEU A 187 5.48 29.49 -0.13
N LYS A 188 5.11 29.72 -1.40
CA LYS A 188 5.68 30.77 -2.26
C LYS A 188 7.21 30.68 -2.33
N ASP A 189 7.74 29.47 -2.38
CA ASP A 189 9.16 29.16 -2.42
C ASP A 189 9.56 28.74 -3.83
N ASP A 190 10.26 29.63 -4.55
CA ASP A 190 10.76 29.37 -5.91
C ASP A 190 11.83 28.26 -5.96
N GLY A 191 12.43 27.89 -4.82
CA GLY A 191 13.34 26.76 -4.71
C GLY A 191 12.62 25.40 -4.86
N ILE A 192 11.30 25.36 -4.64
CA ILE A 192 10.49 24.15 -4.84
C ILE A 192 9.98 24.11 -6.28
N SER A 193 10.76 23.53 -7.17
CA SER A 193 10.48 23.46 -8.61
C SER A 193 10.77 22.08 -9.20
N GLU A 194 10.40 21.86 -10.47
CA GLU A 194 10.70 20.63 -11.18
C GLU A 194 12.22 20.38 -11.34
N ASP A 195 13.08 21.40 -11.16
CA ASP A 195 14.54 21.26 -11.18
C ASP A 195 15.07 20.39 -10.02
N LEU A 196 14.27 20.17 -8.99
CA LEU A 196 14.59 19.22 -7.94
C LEU A 196 14.46 17.76 -8.38
N ILE A 197 13.70 17.47 -9.45
CA ILE A 197 13.51 16.10 -9.93
C ILE A 197 14.84 15.52 -10.37
N LYS A 198 15.15 14.30 -9.89
CA LYS A 198 16.30 13.51 -10.30
C LYS A 198 15.84 12.13 -10.70
N HIS A 199 15.93 11.82 -12.00
CA HIS A 199 15.71 10.45 -12.46
C HIS A 199 16.86 9.55 -11.96
N VAL A 200 16.52 8.43 -11.36
CA VAL A 200 17.44 7.42 -10.84
C VAL A 200 17.23 6.09 -11.55
N ALA A 201 18.21 5.17 -11.45
CA ALA A 201 18.07 3.83 -12.03
C ALA A 201 16.79 3.16 -11.53
N ASP A 202 16.08 2.49 -12.45
CA ASP A 202 14.83 1.83 -12.09
C ASP A 202 15.07 0.64 -11.15
N ARG A 203 14.06 0.32 -10.37
CA ARG A 203 14.07 -0.77 -9.41
C ARG A 203 13.91 -2.12 -10.13
N LEU A 204 14.65 -3.14 -9.69
CA LEU A 204 14.46 -4.50 -10.21
C LEU A 204 13.06 -5.03 -9.89
N GLY A 205 12.41 -5.66 -10.87
CA GLY A 205 11.05 -6.17 -10.72
C GLY A 205 10.02 -5.06 -10.47
N HIS A 206 10.22 -3.88 -11.06
CA HIS A 206 9.32 -2.75 -10.92
C HIS A 206 8.15 -2.86 -11.89
N ASP A 207 7.02 -3.32 -11.42
CA ASP A 207 5.80 -3.49 -12.20
C ASP A 207 5.35 -2.19 -12.86
N ARG A 208 4.89 -2.29 -14.10
CA ARG A 208 4.56 -1.11 -14.90
C ARG A 208 3.25 -0.46 -14.48
N ARG A 209 2.19 -1.26 -14.29
CA ARG A 209 0.86 -0.73 -13.98
C ARG A 209 0.15 -1.60 -12.95
N TYR A 210 -0.51 -0.94 -12.01
CA TYR A 210 -1.51 -1.53 -11.12
C TYR A 210 -2.85 -0.82 -11.32
N GLY A 211 -3.91 -1.59 -11.39
CA GLY A 211 -5.28 -1.13 -11.41
C GLY A 211 -6.16 -2.24 -10.84
N ILE A 212 -7.00 -1.92 -9.87
CA ILE A 212 -7.79 -2.91 -9.15
C ILE A 212 -9.27 -2.59 -9.28
N ASP A 213 -10.11 -3.61 -9.50
CA ASP A 213 -11.56 -3.46 -9.59
C ASP A 213 -12.21 -3.69 -8.22
N PRO A 214 -12.86 -2.69 -7.60
CA PRO A 214 -13.55 -2.82 -6.31
C PRO A 214 -15.04 -3.12 -6.46
N THR A 215 -15.51 -3.60 -7.61
CA THR A 215 -16.94 -3.82 -7.88
C THR A 215 -17.56 -4.81 -6.86
N LYS A 216 -16.81 -5.83 -6.45
CA LYS A 216 -17.31 -6.82 -5.50
C LYS A 216 -17.60 -6.23 -4.13
N ILE A 217 -16.65 -5.49 -3.54
CA ILE A 217 -16.87 -4.85 -2.24
C ILE A 217 -18.00 -3.83 -2.29
N LYS A 218 -18.15 -3.12 -3.42
CA LYS A 218 -19.26 -2.20 -3.65
C LYS A 218 -20.61 -2.93 -3.65
N ASN A 219 -20.70 -4.03 -4.37
CA ASN A 219 -21.94 -4.80 -4.49
C ASN A 219 -22.32 -5.51 -3.18
N ASP A 220 -21.34 -6.09 -2.49
CA ASP A 220 -21.57 -6.87 -1.28
C ASP A 220 -21.77 -6.01 -0.03
N LEU A 221 -21.05 -4.88 0.07
CA LEU A 221 -20.98 -4.07 1.29
C LEU A 221 -21.36 -2.60 1.08
N GLY A 222 -21.57 -2.14 -0.14
CA GLY A 222 -21.88 -0.74 -0.44
C GLY A 222 -20.66 0.20 -0.37
N TRP A 223 -19.45 -0.32 -0.15
CA TRP A 223 -18.26 0.51 -0.08
C TRP A 223 -17.81 1.01 -1.47
N TYR A 224 -17.40 2.25 -1.52
CA TYR A 224 -16.77 2.88 -2.69
C TYR A 224 -15.83 3.99 -2.22
N PRO A 225 -14.67 4.25 -2.87
CA PRO A 225 -13.78 5.34 -2.48
C PRO A 225 -14.47 6.69 -2.69
N GLU A 226 -14.53 7.50 -1.64
CA GLU A 226 -15.24 8.79 -1.64
C GLU A 226 -14.30 9.98 -1.89
N THR A 227 -12.97 9.74 -1.81
CA THR A 227 -11.97 10.80 -1.88
C THR A 227 -11.25 10.78 -3.23
N PRO A 228 -11.61 11.68 -4.19
CA PRO A 228 -10.85 11.84 -5.42
C PRO A 228 -9.40 12.23 -5.12
N PHE A 229 -8.45 11.84 -6.00
CA PHE A 229 -7.03 12.11 -5.81
C PHE A 229 -6.75 13.61 -5.59
N GLU A 230 -7.38 14.48 -6.36
CA GLU A 230 -7.20 15.94 -6.31
C GLU A 230 -7.55 16.53 -4.93
N LYS A 231 -8.52 15.93 -4.24
CA LYS A 231 -8.87 16.31 -2.86
C LYS A 231 -7.94 15.66 -1.85
N GLY A 232 -7.70 14.37 -1.98
CA GLY A 232 -6.88 13.60 -1.03
C GLY A 232 -5.44 14.07 -0.97
N ILE A 233 -4.85 14.47 -2.12
CA ILE A 233 -3.46 14.95 -2.14
C ILE A 233 -3.32 16.30 -1.43
N VAL A 234 -4.32 17.17 -1.53
CA VAL A 234 -4.37 18.44 -0.79
C VAL A 234 -4.41 18.17 0.71
N LEU A 235 -5.35 17.34 1.17
CA LEU A 235 -5.45 16.95 2.57
C LEU A 235 -4.16 16.31 3.11
N THR A 236 -3.50 15.51 2.27
CA THR A 236 -2.25 14.86 2.64
C THR A 236 -1.12 15.87 2.80
N ILE A 237 -0.94 16.78 1.86
CA ILE A 237 0.09 17.83 1.92
C ILE A 237 -0.14 18.73 3.13
N ASP A 238 -1.37 19.20 3.33
CA ASP A 238 -1.73 20.05 4.48
C ASP A 238 -1.40 19.33 5.79
N TRP A 239 -1.72 18.04 5.90
CA TRP A 239 -1.39 17.25 7.10
C TRP A 239 0.12 17.22 7.37
N TYR A 240 0.97 16.98 6.35
CA TYR A 240 2.43 16.96 6.54
C TYR A 240 3.01 18.33 6.89
N LEU A 241 2.45 19.41 6.37
CA LEU A 241 2.85 20.77 6.73
C LEU A 241 2.46 21.11 8.19
N ASP A 242 1.32 20.63 8.65
CA ASP A 242 0.86 20.85 10.02
C ASP A 242 1.53 19.91 11.06
N HIS A 243 2.28 18.89 10.61
CA HIS A 243 2.88 17.87 11.49
C HIS A 243 4.39 17.68 11.24
N GLU A 244 5.11 18.79 11.10
CA GLU A 244 6.57 18.76 10.86
C GLU A 244 7.32 18.04 11.99
N GLU A 245 6.94 18.24 13.26
CA GLU A 245 7.55 17.56 14.39
C GLU A 245 7.43 16.01 14.30
N TRP A 246 6.28 15.50 13.83
CA TRP A 246 6.11 14.07 13.59
C TRP A 246 7.05 13.58 12.50
N MET A 247 7.17 14.33 11.39
CA MET A 247 8.08 14.00 10.30
C MET A 247 9.54 14.00 10.78
N GLU A 248 9.97 15.00 11.52
CA GLU A 248 11.31 15.10 12.08
C GLU A 248 11.62 13.92 13.00
N HIS A 249 10.69 13.56 13.89
CA HIS A 249 10.86 12.41 14.79
C HIS A 249 11.05 11.11 14.01
N ILE A 250 10.24 10.86 13.00
CA ILE A 250 10.30 9.62 12.18
C ILE A 250 11.54 9.60 11.28
N THR A 251 11.98 10.74 10.73
CA THR A 251 13.12 10.81 9.83
C THR A 251 14.48 10.91 10.52
N SER A 252 14.51 11.00 11.86
CA SER A 252 15.74 11.00 12.66
C SER A 252 16.39 9.60 12.77
N GLY A 253 17.66 9.55 13.13
CA GLY A 253 18.34 8.31 13.53
C GLY A 253 18.46 7.27 12.41
N ASN A 254 17.86 6.09 12.59
CA ASN A 254 18.01 4.95 11.67
C ASN A 254 17.44 5.19 10.27
N TYR A 255 16.43 6.08 10.14
CA TYR A 255 15.91 6.46 8.84
C TYR A 255 16.96 7.19 7.99
N GLN A 256 17.74 8.08 8.56
CA GLN A 256 18.79 8.80 7.84
C GLN A 256 19.82 7.83 7.24
N LYS A 257 20.23 6.80 8.02
CA LYS A 257 21.14 5.75 7.51
C LYS A 257 20.53 5.01 6.33
N TYR A 258 19.27 4.61 6.46
CA TYR A 258 18.54 3.95 5.38
C TYR A 258 18.44 4.85 4.13
N TYR A 259 18.08 6.13 4.29
CA TYR A 259 17.98 7.08 3.19
C TYR A 259 19.32 7.26 2.45
N GLU A 260 20.41 7.41 3.20
CA GLU A 260 21.75 7.54 2.62
C GLU A 260 22.15 6.30 1.82
N GLU A 261 21.89 5.11 2.34
CA GLU A 261 22.19 3.86 1.64
C GLU A 261 21.39 3.70 0.34
N MET A 262 20.16 4.21 0.30
CA MET A 262 19.28 4.04 -0.85
C MET A 262 19.51 5.08 -1.95
N TYR A 263 19.87 6.31 -1.61
CA TYR A 263 19.82 7.44 -2.55
C TYR A 263 21.12 8.21 -2.73
N LYS A 264 22.10 8.12 -1.82
CA LYS A 264 23.36 8.87 -1.94
C LYS A 264 24.26 8.42 -3.11
N ASN A 265 24.13 7.16 -3.53
CA ASN A 265 24.97 6.54 -4.58
C ASN A 265 24.19 6.20 -5.86
N LYS A 266 23.01 6.76 -6.02
CA LYS A 266 22.18 6.56 -7.23
C LYS A 266 22.09 7.80 -8.11
#